data_5a79b1854a4ca5eb7fdea3d7b36a4559
#
_entry.id   5a79b1854a4ca5eb7fdea3d7b36a4559
#
_cell.length_a   1.000
_cell.length_b   1.000
_cell.length_c   1.000
_cell.angle_alpha   90.00
_cell.angle_beta   90.00
_cell.angle_gamma   90.00
#
_symmetry.space_group_name_H-M   'P 1'
#
loop_
_entity.id
_entity.type
_entity.pdbx_description
1 polymer ?
#
loop_
_entity_poly.entity_id
_entity_poly.type
_entity_poly.pdbx_seq_one_letter_code
_entity_poly.pdbx_strand_id
1 'polypeptide(L)'
;MVYKSIFPTFVQNINLGQMTESERKQIIALIQREVIPAIGCTEPIAVALCVAKATETLGAKPEKIKVLLSANILKNAMGVGIPGTGMIGLPIAVALGALIGKSDYQLEVLKDSTPEAVEEGKKLIDEKRICISLKEDITEKLYIEVTCEAGGEQATAIISGGHTTFVYVAKGDEVLLNKQQTSGEEEEEETLELTLRKVYDFALTAPLDEIRFILETARLNKKAAEQSFQGDYGHALGKMLRGTYEHKIMGDSVFSHILSYTSAACDARMAGGMIPVMSNSGSGNQGISATLPVVVYAEENGKSEEELIRALMMSHLTVIYIKQSLGRLSALCGCVVAATGSSCGITWLMGGSYKQVAFAVQNMIANLTGMICDGAKPSCALKVTTGVSTAVLSAVMAMENRCVTSVEGIIDEDVDQSIRNLTRIGSQGMNETDRVVLDIMTHKGC
;
A
#
# COMPACT_ATOMS: atom_id res chain seq x y z
N MET A 1 -42.70 -12.32 23.59
CA MET A 1 -41.69 -12.74 24.61
C MET A 1 -40.46 -11.90 24.33
N VAL A 2 -40.14 -11.02 25.29
CA VAL A 2 -39.09 -10.02 25.17
C VAL A 2 -37.78 -10.68 25.57
N TYR A 3 -36.85 -10.83 24.64
CA TYR A 3 -35.46 -11.24 24.96
C TYR A 3 -34.72 -10.01 25.49
N LYS A 4 -34.58 -9.91 26.82
CA LYS A 4 -33.65 -9.00 27.47
C LYS A 4 -32.23 -9.49 27.19
N SER A 5 -31.40 -8.66 26.52
CA SER A 5 -29.97 -8.85 26.36
C SER A 5 -29.29 -8.83 27.73
N ILE A 6 -28.73 -9.96 28.12
CA ILE A 6 -27.78 -10.04 29.24
C ILE A 6 -26.40 -9.96 28.64
N PHE A 7 -25.82 -8.77 28.57
CA PHE A 7 -24.37 -8.61 28.38
C PHE A 7 -23.72 -8.61 29.76
N PRO A 8 -22.88 -9.57 30.07
CA PRO A 8 -22.01 -9.45 31.23
C PRO A 8 -20.87 -8.50 30.87
N THR A 9 -20.76 -7.40 31.59
CA THR A 9 -19.58 -6.54 31.65
C THR A 9 -18.42 -7.35 32.24
N PHE A 10 -17.75 -8.14 31.41
CA PHE A 10 -16.52 -8.80 31.79
C PHE A 10 -15.35 -7.89 31.41
N VAL A 11 -15.11 -6.84 32.20
CA VAL A 11 -13.78 -6.26 32.31
C VAL A 11 -12.99 -7.22 33.19
N GLN A 12 -12.39 -8.25 32.59
CA GLN A 12 -11.31 -8.97 33.25
C GLN A 12 -10.15 -7.97 33.43
N ASN A 13 -9.73 -7.75 34.67
CA ASN A 13 -8.49 -7.10 35.03
C ASN A 13 -7.31 -7.92 34.48
N ILE A 14 -7.02 -7.76 33.19
CA ILE A 14 -5.77 -8.17 32.62
C ILE A 14 -4.78 -7.10 33.06
N ASN A 15 -3.71 -7.52 33.71
CA ASN A 15 -2.56 -6.65 34.01
C ASN A 15 -1.89 -6.30 32.67
N LEU A 16 -2.49 -5.34 31.96
CA LEU A 16 -1.94 -4.71 30.78
C LEU A 16 -0.73 -3.92 31.28
N GLY A 17 0.48 -4.31 30.95
CA GLY A 17 1.64 -3.45 31.17
C GLY A 17 1.27 -2.07 30.64
N GLN A 18 1.18 -1.07 31.54
CA GLN A 18 0.73 0.26 31.17
C GLN A 18 1.73 0.81 30.15
N MET A 19 1.27 0.90 28.88
CA MET A 19 2.02 1.58 27.84
C MET A 19 2.34 3.01 28.28
N THR A 20 3.59 3.40 28.22
CA THR A 20 4.01 4.74 28.63
C THR A 20 3.44 5.79 27.67
N GLU A 21 3.28 7.02 28.15
CA GLU A 21 2.85 8.12 27.29
C GLU A 21 3.83 8.34 26.13
N SER A 22 5.12 8.13 26.36
CA SER A 22 6.16 8.25 25.31
C SER A 22 5.96 7.19 24.21
N GLU A 23 5.82 5.91 24.56
CA GLU A 23 5.56 4.84 23.58
C GLU A 23 4.27 5.08 22.81
N ARG A 24 3.20 5.55 23.48
CA ARG A 24 1.95 5.88 22.81
C ARG A 24 2.13 6.99 21.77
N LYS A 25 2.85 8.05 22.11
CA LYS A 25 3.17 9.15 21.16
C LYS A 25 4.01 8.66 19.98
N GLN A 26 4.99 7.79 20.21
CA GLN A 26 5.78 7.18 19.15
C GLN A 26 4.93 6.34 18.19
N ILE A 27 4.00 5.53 18.72
CA ILE A 27 3.07 4.74 17.90
C ILE A 27 2.17 5.66 17.07
N ILE A 28 1.61 6.73 17.65
CA ILE A 28 0.78 7.69 16.92
C ILE A 28 1.57 8.36 15.81
N ALA A 29 2.78 8.84 16.08
CA ALA A 29 3.65 9.44 15.08
C ALA A 29 3.99 8.45 13.95
N LEU A 30 4.26 7.18 14.28
CA LEU A 30 4.48 6.13 13.31
C LEU A 30 3.27 5.92 12.39
N ILE A 31 2.06 5.83 12.97
CA ILE A 31 0.83 5.66 12.18
C ILE A 31 0.62 6.86 11.26
N GLN A 32 0.76 8.09 11.78
CA GLN A 32 0.58 9.32 11.00
C GLN A 32 1.59 9.45 9.86
N ARG A 33 2.79 8.91 10.02
CA ARG A 33 3.81 8.86 8.97
C ARG A 33 3.51 7.81 7.91
N GLU A 34 3.00 6.65 8.29
CA GLU A 34 2.82 5.49 7.40
C GLU A 34 1.40 5.43 6.76
N VAL A 35 0.42 6.11 7.35
CA VAL A 35 -0.99 6.14 6.88
C VAL A 35 -1.31 7.53 6.37
N ILE A 36 -1.08 7.73 5.07
CA ILE A 36 -1.19 9.04 4.41
C ILE A 36 -2.03 8.97 3.13
N PRO A 37 -2.70 10.07 2.74
CA PRO A 37 -3.41 10.12 1.46
C PRO A 37 -2.48 9.95 0.27
N ALA A 38 -2.97 9.28 -0.79
CA ALA A 38 -2.25 9.10 -2.04
C ALA A 38 -3.22 9.08 -3.24
N ILE A 39 -2.78 9.64 -4.37
CA ILE A 39 -3.50 9.56 -5.66
C ILE A 39 -2.66 8.73 -6.63
N GLY A 40 -3.25 7.67 -7.17
CA GLY A 40 -2.53 6.76 -8.06
C GLY A 40 -1.49 5.88 -7.35
N CYS A 41 -0.56 5.32 -8.12
CA CYS A 41 0.54 4.49 -7.63
C CYS A 41 1.76 5.35 -7.33
N THR A 42 2.41 5.10 -6.20
CA THR A 42 3.53 5.92 -5.73
C THR A 42 4.79 5.80 -6.60
N GLU A 43 5.04 4.64 -7.19
CA GLU A 43 6.24 4.39 -7.99
C GLU A 43 6.30 5.23 -9.28
N PRO A 44 5.29 5.22 -10.18
CA PRO A 44 5.34 6.09 -11.36
C PRO A 44 5.28 7.57 -11.01
N ILE A 45 4.62 7.94 -9.90
CA ILE A 45 4.59 9.33 -9.42
C ILE A 45 5.97 9.75 -8.91
N ALA A 46 6.70 8.90 -8.21
CA ALA A 46 8.08 9.18 -7.81
C ALA A 46 9.02 9.32 -9.01
N VAL A 47 8.80 8.53 -10.09
CA VAL A 47 9.53 8.70 -11.34
C VAL A 47 9.21 10.08 -11.96
N ALA A 48 7.92 10.45 -12.05
CA ALA A 48 7.51 11.76 -12.54
C ALA A 48 8.09 12.91 -11.70
N LEU A 49 8.15 12.75 -10.38
CA LEU A 49 8.77 13.70 -9.45
C LEU A 49 10.27 13.87 -9.73
N CYS A 50 10.98 12.78 -9.97
CA CYS A 50 12.40 12.81 -10.30
C CYS A 50 12.63 13.51 -11.66
N VAL A 51 11.76 13.24 -12.65
CA VAL A 51 11.78 13.94 -13.95
C VAL A 51 11.49 15.42 -13.80
N ALA A 52 10.49 15.81 -13.03
CA ALA A 52 10.18 17.21 -12.75
C ALA A 52 11.39 17.94 -12.16
N LYS A 53 12.06 17.34 -11.17
CA LYS A 53 13.27 17.91 -10.56
C LYS A 53 14.41 18.07 -11.54
N ALA A 54 14.69 17.05 -12.36
CA ALA A 54 15.74 17.14 -13.40
C ALA A 54 15.39 18.21 -14.44
N THR A 55 14.13 18.34 -14.85
CA THR A 55 13.66 19.35 -15.81
C THR A 55 13.77 20.76 -15.24
N GLU A 56 13.36 20.97 -13.99
CA GLU A 56 13.50 22.26 -13.29
C GLU A 56 14.97 22.66 -13.17
N THR A 57 15.84 21.70 -12.86
CA THR A 57 17.30 21.94 -12.75
C THR A 57 17.91 22.27 -14.11
N LEU A 58 17.46 21.62 -15.18
CA LEU A 58 17.90 21.94 -16.55
C LEU A 58 17.51 23.37 -16.96
N GLY A 59 16.33 23.82 -16.53
CA GLY A 59 15.79 25.15 -16.83
C GLY A 59 15.21 25.29 -18.26
N ALA A 60 15.04 24.17 -18.97
CA ALA A 60 14.49 24.12 -20.32
C ALA A 60 13.66 22.85 -20.53
N LYS A 61 12.77 22.87 -21.54
CA LYS A 61 12.03 21.67 -21.94
C LYS A 61 13.01 20.64 -22.51
N PRO A 62 13.08 19.42 -21.95
CA PRO A 62 14.05 18.42 -22.39
C PRO A 62 13.77 17.92 -23.81
N GLU A 63 14.82 17.77 -24.59
CA GLU A 63 14.81 17.13 -25.91
C GLU A 63 14.94 15.61 -25.79
N LYS A 64 15.65 15.15 -24.74
CA LYS A 64 15.81 13.74 -24.40
C LYS A 64 15.71 13.54 -22.90
N ILE A 65 15.09 12.42 -22.51
CA ILE A 65 14.92 12.04 -21.10
C ILE A 65 15.37 10.58 -20.97
N LYS A 66 16.42 10.36 -20.18
CA LYS A 66 16.89 9.02 -19.81
C LYS A 66 16.50 8.72 -18.38
N VAL A 67 15.88 7.57 -18.16
CA VAL A 67 15.42 7.11 -16.86
C VAL A 67 16.03 5.74 -16.57
N LEU A 68 16.74 5.63 -15.46
CA LEU A 68 17.30 4.37 -14.96
C LEU A 68 16.63 4.03 -13.63
N LEU A 69 16.10 2.82 -13.52
CA LEU A 69 15.26 2.40 -12.40
C LEU A 69 15.76 1.10 -11.78
N SER A 70 15.60 0.97 -10.46
CA SER A 70 15.71 -0.33 -9.82
C SER A 70 14.62 -1.29 -10.30
N ALA A 71 14.89 -2.58 -10.19
CA ALA A 71 13.98 -3.66 -10.61
C ALA A 71 12.57 -3.51 -10.00
N ASN A 72 12.49 -3.16 -8.72
CA ASN A 72 11.21 -3.02 -8.03
C ASN A 72 10.41 -1.80 -8.49
N ILE A 73 11.05 -0.66 -8.74
CA ILE A 73 10.39 0.54 -9.28
C ILE A 73 9.88 0.25 -10.69
N LEU A 74 10.71 -0.31 -11.55
CA LEU A 74 10.31 -0.66 -12.92
C LEU A 74 9.11 -1.62 -12.91
N LYS A 75 9.20 -2.73 -12.17
CA LYS A 75 8.12 -3.72 -12.02
C LYS A 75 6.79 -3.09 -11.59
N ASN A 76 6.82 -2.22 -10.58
CA ASN A 76 5.60 -1.66 -9.99
C ASN A 76 5.00 -0.50 -10.81
N ALA A 77 5.77 0.12 -11.68
CA ALA A 77 5.32 1.27 -12.46
C ALA A 77 4.91 0.94 -13.90
N MET A 78 5.30 -0.23 -14.44
CA MET A 78 5.07 -0.59 -15.85
C MET A 78 3.60 -0.74 -16.24
N GLY A 79 2.75 -1.27 -15.35
CA GLY A 79 1.42 -1.77 -15.69
C GLY A 79 0.27 -1.02 -15.06
N VAL A 80 0.51 0.10 -14.39
CA VAL A 80 -0.51 0.84 -13.63
C VAL A 80 -0.99 2.07 -14.39
N GLY A 81 -2.27 2.41 -14.22
CA GLY A 81 -2.88 3.63 -14.77
C GLY A 81 -2.28 4.89 -14.14
N ILE A 82 -1.95 5.86 -14.97
CA ILE A 82 -1.43 7.16 -14.52
C ILE A 82 -2.60 8.12 -14.32
N PRO A 83 -2.71 8.76 -13.14
CA PRO A 83 -3.84 9.58 -12.77
C PRO A 83 -4.17 10.66 -13.82
N GLY A 84 -5.45 10.73 -14.21
CA GLY A 84 -5.97 11.76 -15.10
C GLY A 84 -5.61 11.61 -16.59
N THR A 85 -4.86 10.55 -16.98
CA THR A 85 -4.38 10.41 -18.36
C THR A 85 -5.17 9.42 -19.23
N GLY A 86 -5.88 8.49 -18.61
CA GLY A 86 -6.45 7.32 -19.31
C GLY A 86 -5.38 6.38 -19.88
N MET A 87 -4.10 6.57 -19.56
CA MET A 87 -2.99 5.78 -20.06
C MET A 87 -2.31 4.97 -18.94
N ILE A 88 -1.58 3.94 -19.35
CA ILE A 88 -0.89 3.00 -18.47
C ILE A 88 0.63 3.16 -18.64
N GLY A 89 1.35 3.07 -17.53
CA GLY A 89 2.79 2.86 -17.50
C GLY A 89 3.64 4.13 -17.46
N LEU A 90 4.94 3.90 -17.37
CA LEU A 90 5.95 4.93 -17.14
C LEU A 90 6.07 6.01 -18.24
N PRO A 91 5.95 5.70 -19.56
CA PRO A 91 6.22 6.70 -20.57
C PRO A 91 5.40 7.99 -20.40
N ILE A 92 4.10 7.88 -20.12
CA ILE A 92 3.26 9.06 -19.91
C ILE A 92 3.55 9.77 -18.60
N ALA A 93 3.90 9.05 -17.53
CA ALA A 93 4.29 9.64 -16.25
C ALA A 93 5.58 10.47 -16.40
N VAL A 94 6.57 9.96 -17.15
CA VAL A 94 7.82 10.66 -17.49
C VAL A 94 7.53 11.90 -18.32
N ALA A 95 6.70 11.76 -19.38
CA ALA A 95 6.35 12.89 -20.24
C ALA A 95 5.67 14.01 -19.45
N LEU A 96 4.69 13.70 -18.62
CA LEU A 96 3.99 14.69 -17.80
C LEU A 96 4.89 15.29 -16.72
N GLY A 97 5.77 14.51 -16.10
CA GLY A 97 6.78 15.02 -15.18
C GLY A 97 7.64 16.11 -15.81
N ALA A 98 8.00 15.96 -17.10
CA ALA A 98 8.78 16.93 -17.84
C ALA A 98 7.99 18.16 -18.33
N LEU A 99 6.69 17.99 -18.63
CA LEU A 99 5.86 19.03 -19.23
C LEU A 99 5.22 19.96 -18.19
N ILE A 100 4.73 19.39 -17.10
CA ILE A 100 3.89 20.09 -16.13
C ILE A 100 4.31 19.82 -14.67
N GLY A 101 5.21 18.87 -14.43
CA GLY A 101 5.60 18.47 -13.09
C GLY A 101 6.24 19.63 -12.33
N LYS A 102 5.84 19.77 -11.04
CA LYS A 102 6.47 20.69 -10.08
C LYS A 102 6.97 19.86 -8.90
N SER A 103 8.29 19.85 -8.70
CA SER A 103 8.90 18.98 -7.68
C SER A 103 8.45 19.32 -6.26
N ASP A 104 8.05 20.57 -5.99
CA ASP A 104 7.51 21.01 -4.70
C ASP A 104 6.19 20.32 -4.34
N TYR A 105 5.46 19.77 -5.31
CA TYR A 105 4.21 19.04 -5.07
C TYR A 105 4.42 17.62 -4.58
N GLN A 106 5.67 17.16 -4.49
CA GLN A 106 5.99 15.81 -4.01
C GLN A 106 5.17 14.73 -4.74
N LEU A 107 4.48 13.85 -4.03
CA LEU A 107 3.66 12.80 -4.63
C LEU A 107 2.34 13.30 -5.28
N GLU A 108 2.12 14.61 -5.34
CA GLU A 108 1.07 15.24 -6.12
C GLU A 108 1.59 15.93 -7.39
N VAL A 109 2.81 15.59 -7.82
CA VAL A 109 3.55 16.23 -8.93
C VAL A 109 2.75 16.36 -10.23
N LEU A 110 1.79 15.48 -10.49
CA LEU A 110 0.94 15.46 -11.67
C LEU A 110 -0.47 16.03 -11.45
N LYS A 111 -0.75 16.71 -10.32
CA LYS A 111 -2.10 17.19 -10.00
C LYS A 111 -2.64 18.24 -11.00
N ASP A 112 -1.74 18.96 -11.68
CA ASP A 112 -2.08 19.97 -12.69
C ASP A 112 -2.25 19.36 -14.10
N SER A 113 -2.39 18.02 -14.23
CA SER A 113 -2.57 17.37 -15.54
C SER A 113 -3.84 17.86 -16.25
N THR A 114 -3.68 18.21 -17.54
CA THR A 114 -4.78 18.58 -18.41
C THR A 114 -4.82 17.68 -19.65
N PRO A 115 -5.94 17.59 -20.37
CA PRO A 115 -6.02 16.83 -21.62
C PRO A 115 -4.95 17.30 -22.65
N GLU A 116 -4.66 18.60 -22.72
CA GLU A 116 -3.66 19.16 -23.62
C GLU A 116 -2.25 18.69 -23.27
N ALA A 117 -1.90 18.66 -21.98
CA ALA A 117 -0.62 18.15 -21.50
C ALA A 117 -0.48 16.64 -21.80
N VAL A 118 -1.56 15.87 -21.68
CA VAL A 118 -1.56 14.45 -22.03
C VAL A 118 -1.31 14.26 -23.53
N GLU A 119 -1.95 15.04 -24.42
CA GLU A 119 -1.72 14.97 -25.85
C GLU A 119 -0.28 15.40 -26.23
N GLU A 120 0.28 16.39 -25.55
CA GLU A 120 1.68 16.77 -25.75
C GLU A 120 2.62 15.68 -25.24
N GLY A 121 2.28 15.03 -24.12
CA GLY A 121 3.02 13.88 -23.58
C GLY A 121 3.05 12.70 -24.55
N LYS A 122 1.95 12.40 -25.22
CA LYS A 122 1.88 11.36 -26.28
C LYS A 122 2.87 11.65 -27.42
N LYS A 123 2.99 12.92 -27.84
CA LYS A 123 3.96 13.30 -28.88
C LYS A 123 5.40 13.05 -28.45
N LEU A 124 5.76 13.35 -27.21
CA LEU A 124 7.10 13.05 -26.68
C LEU A 124 7.41 11.55 -26.70
N ILE A 125 6.40 10.71 -26.44
CA ILE A 125 6.51 9.25 -26.50
C ILE A 125 6.69 8.79 -27.94
N ASP A 126 5.86 9.26 -28.86
CA ASP A 126 5.88 8.89 -30.29
C ASP A 126 7.20 9.31 -30.97
N GLU A 127 7.74 10.46 -30.57
CA GLU A 127 9.04 10.98 -31.03
C GLU A 127 10.24 10.26 -30.41
N LYS A 128 10.00 9.22 -29.56
CA LYS A 128 11.03 8.42 -28.90
C LYS A 128 12.05 9.25 -28.11
N ARG A 129 11.61 10.32 -27.50
CA ARG A 129 12.47 11.19 -26.66
C ARG A 129 12.70 10.61 -25.26
N ILE A 130 11.97 9.57 -24.87
CA ILE A 130 12.03 8.96 -23.55
C ILE A 130 12.66 7.57 -23.66
N CYS A 131 13.73 7.35 -22.90
CA CYS A 131 14.41 6.07 -22.77
C CYS A 131 14.33 5.61 -21.33
N ILE A 132 13.69 4.47 -21.06
CA ILE A 132 13.54 3.87 -19.73
C ILE A 132 14.26 2.53 -19.71
N SER A 133 15.15 2.34 -18.75
CA SER A 133 15.96 1.11 -18.65
C SER A 133 16.13 0.70 -17.19
N LEU A 134 16.47 -0.56 -16.99
CA LEU A 134 16.90 -1.09 -15.70
C LEU A 134 18.28 -0.51 -15.37
N LYS A 135 18.47 -0.11 -14.11
CA LYS A 135 19.80 0.19 -13.56
C LYS A 135 20.41 -1.13 -13.09
N GLU A 136 21.46 -1.54 -13.74
CA GLU A 136 22.24 -2.73 -13.38
C GLU A 136 23.14 -2.46 -12.16
N ASP A 137 23.56 -3.52 -11.48
CA ASP A 137 24.55 -3.50 -10.39
C ASP A 137 24.20 -2.58 -9.21
N ILE A 138 22.90 -2.47 -8.86
CA ILE A 138 22.45 -1.78 -7.65
C ILE A 138 21.77 -2.74 -6.68
N THR A 139 21.93 -2.47 -5.39
CA THR A 139 21.30 -3.21 -4.29
C THR A 139 20.03 -2.54 -3.77
N GLU A 140 19.86 -1.26 -4.04
CA GLU A 140 18.74 -0.45 -3.61
C GLU A 140 17.44 -0.90 -4.29
N LYS A 141 16.48 -1.31 -3.47
CA LYS A 141 15.13 -1.69 -3.96
C LYS A 141 14.34 -0.51 -4.49
N LEU A 142 14.62 0.72 -4.00
CA LEU A 142 14.04 1.96 -4.46
C LEU A 142 15.14 2.87 -4.97
N TYR A 143 15.29 2.95 -6.29
CA TYR A 143 16.24 3.82 -6.98
C TYR A 143 15.65 4.33 -8.28
N ILE A 144 15.73 5.64 -8.50
CA ILE A 144 15.27 6.36 -9.67
C ILE A 144 16.34 7.37 -10.04
N GLU A 145 16.92 7.25 -11.23
CA GLU A 145 17.89 8.22 -11.78
C GLU A 145 17.33 8.78 -13.09
N VAL A 146 17.27 10.06 -13.20
CA VAL A 146 16.78 10.76 -14.39
C VAL A 146 17.83 11.73 -14.89
N THR A 147 18.13 11.67 -16.17
CA THR A 147 18.93 12.67 -16.89
C THR A 147 18.09 13.32 -17.99
N CYS A 148 17.93 14.63 -17.94
CA CYS A 148 17.28 15.45 -18.96
C CYS A 148 18.33 16.23 -19.75
N GLU A 149 18.20 16.27 -21.08
CA GLU A 149 19.14 16.94 -22.01
C GLU A 149 18.38 17.91 -22.91
N ALA A 150 18.90 19.12 -23.09
CA ALA A 150 18.45 20.09 -24.08
C ALA A 150 19.58 21.09 -24.45
N GLY A 151 19.70 21.42 -25.72
CA GLY A 151 20.66 22.43 -26.21
C GLY A 151 22.12 22.14 -25.86
N GLY A 152 22.50 20.89 -25.63
CA GLY A 152 23.85 20.49 -25.20
C GLY A 152 24.10 20.58 -23.69
N GLU A 153 23.14 21.07 -22.90
CA GLU A 153 23.15 21.01 -21.44
C GLU A 153 22.45 19.75 -20.93
N GLN A 154 22.83 19.30 -19.74
CA GLN A 154 22.19 18.18 -19.08
C GLN A 154 21.95 18.48 -17.58
N ALA A 155 20.91 17.88 -17.03
CA ALA A 155 20.67 17.87 -15.59
C ALA A 155 20.27 16.48 -15.12
N THR A 156 20.75 16.09 -13.95
CA THR A 156 20.50 14.78 -13.36
C THR A 156 19.90 14.93 -11.97
N ALA A 157 18.87 14.12 -11.69
CA ALA A 157 18.30 13.99 -10.35
C ALA A 157 18.22 12.49 -9.98
N ILE A 158 18.45 12.16 -8.69
CA ILE A 158 18.35 10.81 -8.16
C ILE A 158 17.49 10.80 -6.91
N ILE A 159 16.51 9.89 -6.89
CA ILE A 159 15.73 9.53 -5.70
C ILE A 159 16.17 8.13 -5.26
N SER A 160 16.48 7.96 -3.96
CA SER A 160 16.83 6.65 -3.38
C SER A 160 16.36 6.50 -1.94
N GLY A 161 16.07 5.27 -1.51
CA GLY A 161 15.62 4.93 -0.16
C GLY A 161 14.16 5.24 0.15
N GLY A 162 13.63 6.37 -0.32
CA GLY A 162 12.23 6.80 -0.16
C GLY A 162 11.68 7.43 -1.44
N HIS A 163 10.36 7.37 -1.67
CA HIS A 163 9.73 7.83 -2.92
C HIS A 163 9.90 9.34 -3.19
N THR A 164 10.29 10.14 -2.20
CA THR A 164 10.48 11.59 -2.29
C THR A 164 11.86 12.04 -1.86
N THR A 165 12.76 11.10 -1.54
CA THR A 165 14.08 11.38 -0.99
C THR A 165 15.08 11.62 -2.12
N PHE A 166 15.34 12.88 -2.45
CA PHE A 166 16.42 13.23 -3.37
C PHE A 166 17.78 13.06 -2.68
N VAL A 167 18.65 12.26 -3.31
CA VAL A 167 20.01 11.99 -2.84
C VAL A 167 21.08 12.67 -3.71
N TYR A 168 20.73 13.02 -4.95
CA TYR A 168 21.64 13.70 -5.86
C TYR A 168 20.88 14.61 -6.83
N VAL A 169 21.40 15.83 -7.08
CA VAL A 169 20.92 16.75 -8.13
C VAL A 169 22.13 17.50 -8.68
N ALA A 170 22.27 17.54 -10.01
CA ALA A 170 23.35 18.26 -10.69
C ALA A 170 22.90 18.89 -12.01
N LYS A 171 23.55 19.96 -12.43
CA LYS A 171 23.45 20.56 -13.77
C LYS A 171 24.85 20.62 -14.40
N GLY A 172 25.07 19.85 -15.48
CA GLY A 172 26.40 19.65 -16.02
C GLY A 172 27.35 19.11 -14.94
N ASP A 173 28.45 19.80 -14.73
CA ASP A 173 29.45 19.48 -13.70
C ASP A 173 29.15 20.10 -12.34
N GLU A 174 28.14 20.97 -12.24
CA GLU A 174 27.75 21.63 -10.99
C GLU A 174 26.82 20.72 -10.17
N VAL A 175 27.31 20.26 -9.01
CA VAL A 175 26.55 19.43 -8.06
C VAL A 175 25.80 20.32 -7.08
N LEU A 176 24.46 20.31 -7.14
CA LEU A 176 23.57 21.10 -6.29
C LEU A 176 23.19 20.36 -5.00
N LEU A 177 23.11 19.04 -5.07
CA LEU A 177 22.83 18.17 -3.93
C LEU A 177 23.62 16.86 -4.08
N ASN A 178 24.32 16.44 -3.02
CA ASN A 178 24.95 15.13 -2.94
C ASN A 178 24.86 14.58 -1.52
N LYS A 179 23.91 13.68 -1.30
CA LYS A 179 23.74 12.92 -0.05
C LYS A 179 24.19 11.44 -0.18
N GLN A 180 24.70 11.04 -1.34
CA GLN A 180 25.15 9.67 -1.58
C GLN A 180 26.41 9.30 -0.76
N GLN A 181 27.18 10.29 -0.31
CA GLN A 181 28.45 10.09 0.42
C GLN A 181 28.29 10.06 1.94
N THR A 182 27.11 10.32 2.48
CA THR A 182 26.85 10.18 3.94
C THR A 182 26.41 8.75 4.25
N SER A 183 27.28 7.79 4.00
CA SER A 183 27.25 6.48 4.65
C SER A 183 27.88 6.61 6.05
N GLY A 184 27.24 7.32 6.93
CA GLY A 184 27.73 7.54 8.28
C GLY A 184 26.71 8.36 9.04
N GLU A 185 26.06 7.74 10.00
CA GLU A 185 25.09 8.32 10.93
C GLU A 185 23.74 8.69 10.29
N GLU A 186 22.98 7.70 9.74
CA GLU A 186 21.57 7.70 10.07
C GLU A 186 21.54 7.66 11.60
N GLU A 187 21.09 8.75 12.25
CA GLU A 187 20.60 8.64 13.63
C GLU A 187 19.68 7.43 13.60
N GLU A 188 20.07 6.35 14.30
CA GLU A 188 19.16 5.24 14.57
C GLU A 188 18.03 5.89 15.37
N GLU A 189 17.00 6.41 14.67
CA GLU A 189 15.71 6.62 15.31
C GLU A 189 15.43 5.29 15.98
N GLU A 190 15.37 5.28 17.31
CA GLU A 190 14.99 4.09 18.07
C GLU A 190 13.75 3.51 17.39
N THR A 191 13.95 2.50 16.56
CA THR A 191 12.86 1.89 15.80
C THR A 191 11.99 1.19 16.82
N LEU A 192 10.83 1.78 17.06
CA LEU A 192 9.83 1.24 17.99
C LEU A 192 9.55 -0.21 17.59
N GLU A 193 10.02 -1.16 18.38
CA GLU A 193 9.72 -2.58 18.16
C GLU A 193 8.27 -2.87 18.53
N LEU A 194 7.48 -3.18 17.50
CA LEU A 194 6.11 -3.63 17.66
C LEU A 194 6.06 -5.16 17.86
N THR A 195 5.05 -5.61 18.58
CA THR A 195 4.56 -6.99 18.65
C THR A 195 3.07 -6.99 18.43
N LEU A 196 2.48 -8.12 18.07
CA LEU A 196 1.02 -8.20 17.92
C LEU A 196 0.31 -7.86 19.23
N ARG A 197 0.91 -8.20 20.36
CA ARG A 197 0.37 -7.85 21.68
C ARG A 197 0.37 -6.34 21.89
N LYS A 198 1.46 -5.64 21.57
CA LYS A 198 1.55 -4.18 21.68
C LYS A 198 0.54 -3.49 20.76
N VAL A 199 0.35 -4.00 19.54
CA VAL A 199 -0.67 -3.52 18.61
C VAL A 199 -2.08 -3.64 19.20
N TYR A 200 -2.42 -4.81 19.73
CA TYR A 200 -3.71 -5.08 20.34
C TYR A 200 -3.97 -4.16 21.55
N ASP A 201 -3.02 -4.10 22.47
CA ASP A 201 -3.16 -3.31 23.69
C ASP A 201 -3.28 -1.81 23.37
N PHE A 202 -2.48 -1.28 22.44
CA PHE A 202 -2.59 0.10 21.98
C PHE A 202 -3.97 0.39 21.39
N ALA A 203 -4.46 -0.43 20.47
CA ALA A 203 -5.74 -0.22 19.82
C ALA A 203 -6.89 -0.15 20.83
N LEU A 204 -6.82 -0.91 21.93
CA LEU A 204 -7.89 -0.97 22.93
C LEU A 204 -7.76 0.08 24.04
N THR A 205 -6.55 0.52 24.37
CA THR A 205 -6.32 1.36 25.55
C THR A 205 -5.98 2.81 25.23
N ALA A 206 -5.58 3.13 23.98
CA ALA A 206 -5.30 4.50 23.60
C ALA A 206 -6.53 5.41 23.78
N PRO A 207 -6.35 6.64 24.31
CA PRO A 207 -7.41 7.62 24.39
C PRO A 207 -8.05 7.86 23.01
N LEU A 208 -9.38 7.87 22.95
CA LEU A 208 -10.12 7.88 21.70
C LEU A 208 -9.87 9.15 20.88
N ASP A 209 -9.70 10.27 21.54
CA ASP A 209 -9.40 11.57 20.93
C ASP A 209 -8.01 11.60 20.25
N GLU A 210 -7.03 10.88 20.79
CA GLU A 210 -5.69 10.77 20.22
C GLU A 210 -5.66 9.91 18.95
N ILE A 211 -6.60 8.97 18.77
CA ILE A 211 -6.61 8.01 17.65
C ILE A 211 -7.79 8.21 16.68
N ARG A 212 -8.67 9.18 16.93
CA ARG A 212 -9.86 9.45 16.10
C ARG A 212 -9.51 9.80 14.64
N PHE A 213 -8.31 10.34 14.38
CA PHE A 213 -7.84 10.69 13.05
C PHE A 213 -7.86 9.49 12.06
N ILE A 214 -7.86 8.25 12.57
CA ILE A 214 -7.89 7.05 11.72
C ILE A 214 -9.19 6.93 10.91
N LEU A 215 -10.28 7.61 11.32
CA LEU A 215 -11.53 7.65 10.57
C LEU A 215 -11.38 8.28 9.17
N GLU A 216 -10.34 9.08 8.96
CA GLU A 216 -10.05 9.62 7.64
C GLU A 216 -9.74 8.51 6.62
N THR A 217 -9.22 7.37 7.09
CA THR A 217 -9.00 6.19 6.23
C THR A 217 -10.33 5.65 5.71
N ALA A 218 -11.34 5.56 6.58
CA ALA A 218 -12.70 5.14 6.22
C ALA A 218 -13.32 6.12 5.22
N ARG A 219 -13.24 7.42 5.50
CA ARG A 219 -13.82 8.47 4.65
C ARG A 219 -13.26 8.45 3.23
N LEU A 220 -11.93 8.41 3.08
CA LEU A 220 -11.29 8.43 1.76
C LEU A 220 -11.50 7.13 0.99
N ASN A 221 -11.26 5.99 1.62
CA ASN A 221 -11.31 4.71 0.92
C ASN A 221 -12.75 4.31 0.56
N LYS A 222 -13.74 4.63 1.41
CA LYS A 222 -15.16 4.41 1.08
C LYS A 222 -15.60 5.30 -0.07
N LYS A 223 -15.23 6.58 -0.06
CA LYS A 223 -15.50 7.50 -1.18
C LYS A 223 -14.89 6.99 -2.49
N ALA A 224 -13.69 6.43 -2.44
CA ALA A 224 -13.05 5.84 -3.62
C ALA A 224 -13.84 4.66 -4.18
N ALA A 225 -14.35 3.77 -3.32
CA ALA A 225 -15.22 2.67 -3.75
C ALA A 225 -16.54 3.18 -4.36
N GLU A 226 -17.20 4.13 -3.71
CA GLU A 226 -18.46 4.72 -4.17
C GLU A 226 -18.31 5.41 -5.53
N GLN A 227 -17.22 6.16 -5.73
CA GLN A 227 -16.92 6.76 -7.04
C GLN A 227 -16.61 5.71 -8.09
N SER A 228 -15.94 4.62 -7.72
CA SER A 228 -15.66 3.51 -8.63
C SER A 228 -16.95 2.85 -9.14
N PHE A 229 -17.98 2.75 -8.31
CA PHE A 229 -19.28 2.23 -8.74
C PHE A 229 -19.98 3.10 -9.78
N GLN A 230 -19.64 4.38 -9.87
CA GLN A 230 -20.21 5.32 -10.87
C GLN A 230 -19.41 5.35 -12.18
N GLY A 231 -18.11 4.98 -12.13
CA GLY A 231 -17.20 5.01 -13.27
C GLY A 231 -17.04 3.63 -13.95
N ASP A 232 -16.14 3.57 -14.91
CA ASP A 232 -15.69 2.33 -15.55
C ASP A 232 -14.17 2.24 -15.35
N TYR A 233 -13.76 1.42 -14.37
CA TYR A 233 -12.37 1.35 -13.93
C TYR A 233 -11.86 -0.08 -13.96
N GLY A 234 -10.69 -0.28 -14.55
CA GLY A 234 -9.96 -1.54 -14.54
C GLY A 234 -10.77 -2.71 -15.08
N HIS A 235 -10.92 -3.75 -14.28
CA HIS A 235 -11.76 -4.91 -14.63
C HIS A 235 -13.19 -4.78 -14.10
N ALA A 236 -13.53 -3.66 -13.48
CA ALA A 236 -14.84 -3.41 -12.87
C ALA A 236 -15.28 -4.52 -11.89
N LEU A 237 -14.30 -5.16 -11.21
CA LEU A 237 -14.54 -6.31 -10.34
C LEU A 237 -15.49 -5.96 -9.19
N GLY A 238 -15.30 -4.77 -8.59
CA GLY A 238 -16.19 -4.31 -7.54
C GLY A 238 -17.66 -4.20 -7.98
N LYS A 239 -17.93 -3.75 -9.23
CA LYS A 239 -19.27 -3.74 -9.81
C LYS A 239 -19.80 -5.15 -10.10
N MET A 240 -18.93 -6.01 -10.66
CA MET A 240 -19.29 -7.39 -10.97
C MET A 240 -19.74 -8.17 -9.74
N LEU A 241 -19.09 -7.91 -8.60
CA LEU A 241 -19.43 -8.49 -7.30
C LEU A 241 -20.74 -7.97 -6.69
N ARG A 242 -21.45 -7.08 -7.38
CA ARG A 242 -22.82 -6.60 -7.07
C ARG A 242 -23.83 -6.94 -8.16
N GLY A 243 -23.45 -7.82 -9.06
CA GLY A 243 -24.26 -8.20 -10.22
C GLY A 243 -25.16 -9.41 -9.98
N THR A 244 -25.95 -9.75 -11.01
CA THR A 244 -26.91 -10.82 -10.94
C THR A 244 -26.29 -12.20 -10.70
N TYR A 245 -25.09 -12.45 -11.23
CA TYR A 245 -24.41 -13.74 -11.05
C TYR A 245 -23.85 -13.89 -9.63
N GLU A 246 -23.31 -12.79 -9.07
CA GLU A 246 -22.82 -12.77 -7.71
C GLU A 246 -23.95 -13.06 -6.72
N HIS A 247 -25.08 -12.41 -6.83
CA HIS A 247 -26.27 -12.65 -5.98
C HIS A 247 -26.72 -14.13 -5.98
N LYS A 248 -26.56 -14.83 -7.10
CA LYS A 248 -26.90 -16.25 -7.20
C LYS A 248 -25.89 -17.16 -6.51
N ILE A 249 -24.62 -16.74 -6.39
CA ILE A 249 -23.52 -17.56 -5.86
C ILE A 249 -23.24 -17.23 -4.41
N MET A 250 -23.11 -15.96 -4.07
CA MET A 250 -22.69 -15.48 -2.75
C MET A 250 -23.84 -14.92 -1.90
N GLY A 251 -24.95 -14.55 -2.52
CA GLY A 251 -26.07 -13.85 -1.88
C GLY A 251 -25.74 -12.39 -1.58
N ASP A 252 -26.75 -11.65 -1.11
CA ASP A 252 -26.59 -10.30 -0.58
C ASP A 252 -26.15 -10.41 0.89
N SER A 253 -24.86 -10.27 1.14
CA SER A 253 -24.24 -10.56 2.43
C SER A 253 -23.11 -9.60 2.77
N VAL A 254 -22.82 -9.45 4.05
CA VAL A 254 -21.65 -8.69 4.54
C VAL A 254 -20.37 -9.12 3.82
N PHE A 255 -20.23 -10.42 3.56
CA PHE A 255 -19.07 -10.97 2.86
C PHE A 255 -18.95 -10.42 1.42
N SER A 256 -20.04 -10.50 0.64
CA SER A 256 -20.05 -10.00 -0.74
C SER A 256 -19.83 -8.48 -0.80
N HIS A 257 -20.37 -7.73 0.17
CA HIS A 257 -20.16 -6.28 0.27
C HIS A 257 -18.70 -5.92 0.61
N ILE A 258 -18.07 -6.63 1.54
CA ILE A 258 -16.63 -6.47 1.83
C ILE A 258 -15.81 -6.64 0.54
N LEU A 259 -16.04 -7.71 -0.20
CA LEU A 259 -15.33 -7.98 -1.45
C LEU A 259 -15.58 -6.87 -2.48
N SER A 260 -16.84 -6.48 -2.67
CA SER A 260 -17.24 -5.48 -3.65
C SER A 260 -16.64 -4.10 -3.38
N TYR A 261 -16.79 -3.56 -2.17
CA TYR A 261 -16.25 -2.24 -1.82
C TYR A 261 -14.73 -2.19 -1.93
N THR A 262 -14.06 -3.24 -1.41
CA THR A 262 -12.60 -3.26 -1.41
C THR A 262 -12.03 -3.38 -2.84
N SER A 263 -12.65 -4.20 -3.69
CA SER A 263 -12.26 -4.34 -5.09
C SER A 263 -12.55 -3.07 -5.88
N ALA A 264 -13.68 -2.41 -5.66
CA ALA A 264 -14.05 -1.18 -6.36
C ALA A 264 -13.04 -0.05 -6.14
N ALA A 265 -12.62 0.17 -4.88
CA ALA A 265 -11.59 1.17 -4.59
C ALA A 265 -10.26 0.83 -5.26
N CYS A 266 -9.90 -0.46 -5.31
CA CYS A 266 -8.70 -0.94 -5.99
C CYS A 266 -8.82 -0.78 -7.51
N ASP A 267 -9.96 -1.11 -8.12
CA ASP A 267 -10.22 -0.91 -9.57
C ASP A 267 -9.97 0.55 -9.97
N ALA A 268 -10.59 1.50 -9.24
CA ALA A 268 -10.43 2.93 -9.52
C ALA A 268 -8.97 3.39 -9.42
N ARG A 269 -8.28 2.98 -8.34
CA ARG A 269 -6.89 3.37 -8.11
C ARG A 269 -5.95 2.82 -9.17
N MET A 270 -6.08 1.54 -9.49
CA MET A 270 -5.17 0.86 -10.43
C MET A 270 -5.41 1.25 -11.89
N ALA A 271 -6.59 1.71 -12.23
CA ALA A 271 -6.91 2.27 -13.54
C ALA A 271 -6.46 3.75 -13.70
N GLY A 272 -5.89 4.36 -12.69
CA GLY A 272 -5.45 5.76 -12.75
C GLY A 272 -6.58 6.77 -12.53
N GLY A 273 -7.62 6.41 -11.77
CA GLY A 273 -8.64 7.36 -11.33
C GLY A 273 -8.02 8.49 -10.49
N MET A 274 -8.44 9.74 -10.74
CA MET A 274 -8.06 10.91 -9.94
C MET A 274 -8.81 10.93 -8.61
N ILE A 275 -8.70 9.84 -7.87
CA ILE A 275 -9.44 9.59 -6.63
C ILE A 275 -8.43 9.33 -5.52
N PRO A 276 -8.40 10.18 -4.48
CA PRO A 276 -7.52 9.95 -3.35
C PRO A 276 -7.97 8.75 -2.53
N VAL A 277 -7.00 7.95 -2.11
CA VAL A 277 -7.19 6.85 -1.15
C VAL A 277 -6.24 7.05 0.02
N MET A 278 -6.59 6.53 1.19
CA MET A 278 -5.63 6.45 2.28
C MET A 278 -4.73 5.25 2.05
N SER A 279 -3.44 5.48 2.02
CA SER A 279 -2.42 4.44 1.90
C SER A 279 -2.02 3.87 3.27
N ASN A 280 -1.21 2.81 3.25
CA ASN A 280 -0.49 2.31 4.41
C ASN A 280 0.88 1.79 3.95
N SER A 281 1.95 2.16 4.66
CA SER A 281 3.33 1.74 4.37
C SER A 281 3.71 1.89 2.89
N GLY A 282 3.34 3.03 2.28
CA GLY A 282 3.67 3.39 0.91
C GLY A 282 2.80 2.75 -0.17
N SER A 283 1.69 2.06 0.17
CA SER A 283 0.79 1.46 -0.82
C SER A 283 -0.68 1.78 -0.55
N GLY A 284 -1.37 2.39 -1.55
CA GLY A 284 -2.80 2.65 -1.47
C GLY A 284 -3.63 1.37 -1.40
N ASN A 285 -3.25 0.30 -2.12
CA ASN A 285 -3.96 -0.98 -2.04
C ASN A 285 -3.85 -1.61 -0.65
N GLN A 286 -2.74 -1.41 0.06
CA GLN A 286 -2.62 -1.84 1.45
C GLN A 286 -3.57 -1.02 2.34
N GLY A 287 -3.63 0.30 2.18
CA GLY A 287 -4.57 1.13 2.92
C GLY A 287 -6.02 0.76 2.65
N ILE A 288 -6.40 0.53 1.39
CA ILE A 288 -7.74 0.06 0.99
C ILE A 288 -8.08 -1.27 1.68
N SER A 289 -7.18 -2.26 1.61
CA SER A 289 -7.40 -3.60 2.16
C SER A 289 -7.40 -3.63 3.69
N ALA A 290 -6.66 -2.73 4.34
CA ALA A 290 -6.69 -2.59 5.80
C ALA A 290 -7.95 -1.86 6.30
N THR A 291 -8.56 -1.01 5.45
CA THR A 291 -9.68 -0.16 5.84
C THR A 291 -11.05 -0.77 5.53
N LEU A 292 -11.31 -1.03 4.25
CA LEU A 292 -12.69 -1.26 3.77
C LEU A 292 -13.33 -2.53 4.32
N PRO A 293 -12.63 -3.66 4.51
CA PRO A 293 -13.24 -4.83 5.14
C PRO A 293 -13.73 -4.54 6.56
N VAL A 294 -12.97 -3.74 7.32
CA VAL A 294 -13.31 -3.35 8.69
C VAL A 294 -14.50 -2.38 8.70
N VAL A 295 -14.50 -1.38 7.82
CA VAL A 295 -15.58 -0.38 7.70
C VAL A 295 -16.90 -1.04 7.33
N VAL A 296 -16.90 -1.85 6.25
CA VAL A 296 -18.12 -2.51 5.78
C VAL A 296 -18.66 -3.47 6.85
N TYR A 297 -17.79 -4.26 7.48
CA TYR A 297 -18.20 -5.13 8.56
C TYR A 297 -18.83 -4.34 9.73
N ALA A 298 -18.20 -3.25 10.16
CA ALA A 298 -18.67 -2.44 11.28
C ALA A 298 -20.03 -1.80 10.99
N GLU A 299 -20.20 -1.19 9.81
CA GLU A 299 -21.43 -0.53 9.41
C GLU A 299 -22.60 -1.52 9.32
N GLU A 300 -22.42 -2.65 8.67
CA GLU A 300 -23.50 -3.64 8.49
C GLU A 300 -23.86 -4.40 9.75
N ASN A 301 -22.96 -4.44 10.72
CA ASN A 301 -23.25 -5.04 12.03
C ASN A 301 -23.59 -3.99 13.12
N GLY A 302 -23.84 -2.72 12.74
CA GLY A 302 -24.27 -1.68 13.65
C GLY A 302 -23.27 -1.36 14.77
N LYS A 303 -21.97 -1.46 14.47
CA LYS A 303 -20.91 -1.16 15.44
C LYS A 303 -20.81 0.35 15.70
N SER A 304 -20.46 0.70 16.92
CA SER A 304 -20.25 2.10 17.31
C SER A 304 -19.03 2.70 16.63
N GLU A 305 -18.96 4.04 16.59
CA GLU A 305 -17.80 4.77 16.07
C GLU A 305 -16.52 4.42 16.85
N GLU A 306 -16.61 4.26 18.17
CA GLU A 306 -15.47 3.82 18.98
C GLU A 306 -14.96 2.43 18.57
N GLU A 307 -15.86 1.46 18.40
CA GLU A 307 -15.49 0.13 17.93
C GLU A 307 -14.82 0.19 16.54
N LEU A 308 -15.34 1.01 15.64
CA LEU A 308 -14.73 1.22 14.32
C LEU A 308 -13.34 1.83 14.42
N ILE A 309 -13.13 2.89 15.22
CA ILE A 309 -11.83 3.52 15.43
C ILE A 309 -10.82 2.50 15.94
N ARG A 310 -11.15 1.74 16.97
CA ARG A 310 -10.25 0.73 17.56
C ARG A 310 -9.91 -0.39 16.60
N ALA A 311 -10.89 -0.88 15.85
CA ALA A 311 -10.68 -1.91 14.84
C ALA A 311 -9.81 -1.43 13.66
N LEU A 312 -10.01 -0.20 13.18
CA LEU A 312 -9.17 0.41 12.15
C LEU A 312 -7.74 0.60 12.67
N MET A 313 -7.58 1.07 13.89
CA MET A 313 -6.28 1.26 14.53
C MET A 313 -5.53 -0.08 14.61
N MET A 314 -6.18 -1.14 15.08
CA MET A 314 -5.63 -2.50 15.13
C MET A 314 -5.24 -2.99 13.73
N SER A 315 -6.11 -2.83 12.75
CA SER A 315 -5.85 -3.24 11.36
C SER A 315 -4.64 -2.53 10.77
N HIS A 316 -4.61 -1.20 10.81
CA HIS A 316 -3.53 -0.40 10.22
C HIS A 316 -2.19 -0.61 10.92
N LEU A 317 -2.19 -0.70 12.24
CA LEU A 317 -0.96 -0.91 13.01
C LEU A 317 -0.40 -2.32 12.83
N THR A 318 -1.26 -3.35 12.66
CA THR A 318 -0.81 -4.71 12.28
C THR A 318 -0.09 -4.70 10.93
N VAL A 319 -0.60 -3.95 9.95
CA VAL A 319 0.06 -3.80 8.63
C VAL A 319 1.44 -3.17 8.79
N ILE A 320 1.53 -2.07 9.54
CA ILE A 320 2.80 -1.37 9.80
C ILE A 320 3.79 -2.33 10.49
N TYR A 321 3.35 -3.05 11.50
CA TYR A 321 4.16 -4.04 12.22
C TYR A 321 4.77 -5.08 11.29
N ILE A 322 3.97 -5.73 10.46
CA ILE A 322 4.46 -6.73 9.51
C ILE A 322 5.42 -6.07 8.50
N LYS A 323 5.12 -4.86 8.05
CA LYS A 323 5.94 -4.13 7.07
C LYS A 323 7.28 -3.66 7.62
N GLN A 324 7.41 -3.42 8.93
CA GLN A 324 8.71 -3.11 9.53
C GLN A 324 9.75 -4.20 9.26
N SER A 325 9.35 -5.48 9.35
CA SER A 325 10.25 -6.62 9.12
C SER A 325 10.32 -7.04 7.65
N LEU A 326 9.24 -6.87 6.87
CA LEU A 326 9.18 -7.26 5.47
C LEU A 326 9.91 -6.27 4.55
N GLY A 327 9.93 -4.99 4.92
CA GLY A 327 10.40 -3.90 4.08
C GLY A 327 9.29 -3.35 3.15
N ARG A 328 9.54 -2.18 2.54
CA ARG A 328 8.56 -1.48 1.70
C ARG A 328 8.27 -2.22 0.40
N LEU A 329 9.29 -2.78 -0.24
CA LEU A 329 9.19 -3.48 -1.52
C LEU A 329 9.67 -4.94 -1.36
N SER A 330 8.86 -5.88 -1.84
CA SER A 330 9.15 -7.32 -1.81
C SER A 330 8.37 -8.05 -2.90
N ALA A 331 8.78 -9.29 -3.20
CA ALA A 331 8.01 -10.17 -4.07
C ALA A 331 6.75 -10.74 -3.40
N LEU A 332 6.63 -10.67 -2.08
CA LEU A 332 5.39 -10.99 -1.39
C LEU A 332 4.36 -9.88 -1.62
N CYS A 333 3.15 -10.26 -2.02
CA CYS A 333 2.09 -9.29 -2.32
C CYS A 333 1.66 -8.51 -1.07
N GLY A 334 1.66 -7.15 -1.15
CA GLY A 334 1.24 -6.30 -0.03
C GLY A 334 -0.20 -6.51 0.43
N CYS A 335 -1.09 -7.06 -0.43
CA CYS A 335 -2.45 -7.37 -0.01
C CYS A 335 -2.52 -8.52 1.03
N VAL A 336 -1.54 -9.43 1.05
CA VAL A 336 -1.42 -10.46 2.11
C VAL A 336 -1.26 -9.79 3.47
N VAL A 337 -0.32 -8.85 3.56
CA VAL A 337 -0.04 -8.10 4.79
C VAL A 337 -1.26 -7.29 5.23
N ALA A 338 -1.85 -6.55 4.29
CA ALA A 338 -2.97 -5.66 4.59
C ALA A 338 -4.25 -6.43 4.98
N ALA A 339 -4.52 -7.53 4.30
CA ALA A 339 -5.64 -8.41 4.65
C ALA A 339 -5.45 -9.09 6.01
N THR A 340 -4.19 -9.38 6.41
CA THR A 340 -3.90 -9.84 7.78
C THR A 340 -4.29 -8.77 8.81
N GLY A 341 -4.01 -7.48 8.52
CA GLY A 341 -4.48 -6.39 9.38
C GLY A 341 -6.00 -6.35 9.51
N SER A 342 -6.73 -6.39 8.38
CA SER A 342 -8.20 -6.37 8.42
C SER A 342 -8.80 -7.61 9.09
N SER A 343 -8.15 -8.79 9.00
CA SER A 343 -8.60 -9.97 9.74
C SER A 343 -8.57 -9.75 11.25
N CYS A 344 -7.55 -9.05 11.77
CA CYS A 344 -7.46 -8.67 13.18
C CYS A 344 -8.63 -7.76 13.60
N GLY A 345 -8.88 -6.69 12.82
CA GLY A 345 -9.97 -5.75 13.10
C GLY A 345 -11.34 -6.43 13.07
N ILE A 346 -11.61 -7.27 12.07
CA ILE A 346 -12.87 -8.02 11.95
C ILE A 346 -13.03 -8.99 13.11
N THR A 347 -11.99 -9.77 13.45
CA THR A 347 -12.03 -10.73 14.57
C THR A 347 -12.39 -10.03 15.87
N TRP A 348 -11.78 -8.85 16.14
CA TRP A 348 -12.10 -8.07 17.33
C TRP A 348 -13.53 -7.53 17.29
N LEU A 349 -14.02 -7.00 16.16
CA LEU A 349 -15.40 -6.55 15.99
C LEU A 349 -16.43 -7.67 16.19
N MET A 350 -16.07 -8.92 15.91
CA MET A 350 -16.87 -10.11 16.21
C MET A 350 -16.91 -10.44 17.72
N GLY A 351 -16.16 -9.72 18.55
CA GLY A 351 -16.02 -9.96 19.98
C GLY A 351 -14.84 -10.88 20.34
N GLY A 352 -13.89 -11.04 19.42
CA GLY A 352 -12.71 -11.88 19.62
C GLY A 352 -11.72 -11.29 20.62
N SER A 353 -11.12 -12.17 21.42
CA SER A 353 -10.02 -11.88 22.33
C SER A 353 -8.69 -11.77 21.59
N TYR A 354 -7.62 -11.32 22.29
CA TYR A 354 -6.24 -11.34 21.76
C TYR A 354 -5.86 -12.70 21.17
N LYS A 355 -6.22 -13.81 21.85
CA LYS A 355 -5.93 -15.16 21.38
C LYS A 355 -6.56 -15.43 20.00
N GLN A 356 -7.80 -15.01 19.80
CA GLN A 356 -8.49 -15.18 18.53
C GLN A 356 -7.92 -14.26 17.44
N VAL A 357 -7.50 -13.05 17.80
CA VAL A 357 -6.77 -12.16 16.87
C VAL A 357 -5.44 -12.82 16.43
N ALA A 358 -4.68 -13.41 17.36
CA ALA A 358 -3.47 -14.15 17.03
C ALA A 358 -3.76 -15.35 16.11
N PHE A 359 -4.83 -16.09 16.36
CA PHE A 359 -5.28 -17.19 15.50
C PHE A 359 -5.62 -16.71 14.08
N ALA A 360 -6.31 -15.58 13.95
CA ALA A 360 -6.61 -15.01 12.64
C ALA A 360 -5.32 -14.69 11.86
N VAL A 361 -4.29 -14.12 12.51
CA VAL A 361 -2.98 -13.86 11.89
C VAL A 361 -2.31 -15.15 11.43
N GLN A 362 -2.26 -16.19 12.27
CA GLN A 362 -1.66 -17.48 11.92
C GLN A 362 -2.40 -18.15 10.75
N ASN A 363 -3.73 -18.11 10.73
CA ASN A 363 -4.55 -18.62 9.62
C ASN A 363 -4.27 -17.87 8.31
N MET A 364 -4.11 -16.54 8.37
CA MET A 364 -3.75 -15.72 7.21
C MET A 364 -2.39 -16.09 6.65
N ILE A 365 -1.38 -16.23 7.52
CA ILE A 365 -0.01 -16.57 7.13
C ILE A 365 0.02 -17.95 6.46
N ALA A 366 -0.62 -18.94 7.07
CA ALA A 366 -0.68 -20.31 6.52
C ALA A 366 -1.30 -20.37 5.13
N ASN A 367 -2.29 -19.51 4.86
CA ASN A 367 -3.04 -19.54 3.61
C ASN A 367 -2.36 -18.73 2.47
N LEU A 368 -1.86 -17.52 2.76
CA LEU A 368 -1.51 -16.55 1.71
C LEU A 368 -0.01 -16.31 1.50
N THR A 369 0.88 -16.97 2.22
CA THR A 369 2.34 -16.73 2.10
C THR A 369 2.88 -16.92 0.67
N GLY A 370 2.22 -17.69 -0.16
CA GLY A 370 2.60 -17.94 -1.57
C GLY A 370 2.09 -16.91 -2.57
N MET A 371 1.37 -15.87 -2.18
CA MET A 371 0.87 -14.87 -3.13
C MET A 371 1.98 -13.88 -3.54
N ILE A 372 2.45 -14.01 -4.77
CA ILE A 372 3.52 -13.15 -5.30
C ILE A 372 3.00 -11.80 -5.81
N CYS A 373 3.88 -10.79 -5.76
CA CYS A 373 3.67 -9.47 -6.35
C CYS A 373 4.37 -9.39 -7.71
N ASP A 374 3.60 -9.22 -8.77
CA ASP A 374 4.07 -9.04 -10.15
C ASP A 374 3.77 -7.61 -10.65
N GLY A 375 3.95 -6.61 -9.80
CA GLY A 375 3.76 -5.19 -10.08
C GLY A 375 2.33 -4.68 -9.89
N ALA A 376 2.18 -3.35 -9.84
CA ALA A 376 0.88 -2.70 -9.73
C ALA A 376 0.18 -2.66 -11.10
N LYS A 377 -1.09 -3.06 -11.13
CA LYS A 377 -1.90 -3.16 -12.35
C LYS A 377 -3.38 -3.39 -12.02
N PRO A 378 -4.31 -3.20 -12.98
CA PRO A 378 -5.75 -3.40 -12.73
C PRO A 378 -6.10 -4.76 -12.10
N SER A 379 -5.42 -5.84 -12.49
CA SER A 379 -5.65 -7.17 -11.90
C SER A 379 -5.26 -7.29 -10.41
N CYS A 380 -4.67 -6.27 -9.79
CA CYS A 380 -4.49 -6.22 -8.34
C CYS A 380 -5.82 -6.30 -7.59
N ALA A 381 -6.93 -5.84 -8.18
CA ALA A 381 -8.26 -6.00 -7.60
C ALA A 381 -8.60 -7.46 -7.30
N LEU A 382 -8.21 -8.41 -8.17
CA LEU A 382 -8.37 -9.85 -7.94
C LEU A 382 -7.59 -10.34 -6.71
N LYS A 383 -6.33 -9.89 -6.56
CA LYS A 383 -5.50 -10.27 -5.41
C LYS A 383 -6.01 -9.66 -4.11
N VAL A 384 -6.51 -8.44 -4.17
CA VAL A 384 -7.17 -7.77 -3.04
C VAL A 384 -8.40 -8.56 -2.62
N THR A 385 -9.27 -8.94 -3.57
CA THR A 385 -10.45 -9.76 -3.30
C THR A 385 -10.08 -11.08 -2.63
N THR A 386 -9.08 -11.80 -3.14
CA THR A 386 -8.59 -13.04 -2.54
C THR A 386 -8.08 -12.82 -1.12
N GLY A 387 -7.28 -11.76 -0.90
CA GLY A 387 -6.75 -11.42 0.41
C GLY A 387 -7.85 -11.15 1.43
N VAL A 388 -8.81 -10.28 1.09
CA VAL A 388 -9.87 -9.90 2.04
C VAL A 388 -10.91 -11.01 2.23
N SER A 389 -11.17 -11.87 1.24
CA SER A 389 -12.00 -13.05 1.43
C SER A 389 -11.35 -14.00 2.45
N THR A 390 -10.04 -14.22 2.34
CA THR A 390 -9.27 -15.00 3.30
C THR A 390 -9.27 -14.37 4.69
N ALA A 391 -9.23 -13.01 4.76
CA ALA A 391 -9.30 -12.30 6.04
C ALA A 391 -10.60 -12.59 6.81
N VAL A 392 -11.74 -12.57 6.12
CA VAL A 392 -13.04 -12.91 6.71
C VAL A 392 -13.07 -14.38 7.15
N LEU A 393 -12.63 -15.30 6.30
CA LEU A 393 -12.58 -16.73 6.64
C LEU A 393 -11.66 -17.00 7.83
N SER A 394 -10.51 -16.36 7.89
CA SER A 394 -9.56 -16.48 9.00
C SER A 394 -10.14 -15.95 10.31
N ALA A 395 -10.90 -14.85 10.25
CA ALA A 395 -11.61 -14.30 11.40
C ALA A 395 -12.70 -15.27 11.89
N VAL A 396 -13.51 -15.83 10.99
CA VAL A 396 -14.55 -16.82 11.34
C VAL A 396 -13.93 -18.07 11.98
N MET A 397 -12.88 -18.63 11.39
CA MET A 397 -12.15 -19.75 11.97
C MET A 397 -11.64 -19.45 13.38
N ALA A 398 -11.05 -18.27 13.56
CA ALA A 398 -10.51 -17.84 14.83
C ALA A 398 -11.61 -17.70 15.91
N MET A 399 -12.78 -17.18 15.54
CA MET A 399 -13.94 -17.09 16.45
C MET A 399 -14.44 -18.48 16.91
N GLU A 400 -14.34 -19.48 16.07
CA GLU A 400 -14.60 -20.88 16.40
C GLU A 400 -13.43 -21.57 17.14
N ASN A 401 -12.41 -20.80 17.56
CA ASN A 401 -11.18 -21.29 18.17
C ASN A 401 -10.43 -22.31 17.30
N ARG A 402 -10.50 -22.13 15.98
CA ARG A 402 -9.75 -22.93 15.00
C ARG A 402 -8.55 -22.15 14.50
N CYS A 403 -7.38 -22.77 14.60
CA CYS A 403 -6.10 -22.20 14.18
C CYS A 403 -5.24 -23.27 13.53
N VAL A 404 -4.51 -22.87 12.50
CA VAL A 404 -3.42 -23.69 11.96
C VAL A 404 -2.33 -23.83 13.03
N THR A 405 -1.87 -25.05 13.24
CA THR A 405 -0.97 -25.38 14.36
C THR A 405 0.50 -25.29 14.00
N SER A 406 1.39 -25.26 14.98
CA SER A 406 2.84 -25.18 14.80
C SER A 406 3.47 -26.43 14.13
N VAL A 407 2.71 -27.51 13.94
CA VAL A 407 3.16 -28.65 13.16
C VAL A 407 2.89 -28.50 11.66
N GLU A 408 2.27 -27.38 11.24
CA GLU A 408 1.85 -27.13 9.87
C GLU A 408 2.69 -26.01 9.23
N GLY A 409 3.57 -26.38 8.32
CA GLY A 409 4.33 -25.45 7.48
C GLY A 409 5.23 -24.48 8.26
N ILE A 410 4.98 -23.18 8.08
CA ILE A 410 5.83 -22.11 8.67
C ILE A 410 5.25 -21.49 9.94
N ILE A 411 4.13 -22.02 10.42
CA ILE A 411 3.45 -21.50 11.61
C ILE A 411 4.20 -21.91 12.87
N ASP A 412 4.26 -21.01 13.84
CA ASP A 412 4.85 -21.18 15.16
C ASP A 412 3.76 -21.01 16.23
N GLU A 413 3.99 -21.51 17.45
CA GLU A 413 3.11 -21.27 18.60
C GLU A 413 3.07 -19.78 18.96
N ASP A 414 4.22 -19.11 18.84
CA ASP A 414 4.32 -17.66 18.93
C ASP A 414 3.90 -17.00 17.63
N VAL A 415 2.84 -16.19 17.67
CA VAL A 415 2.33 -15.47 16.51
C VAL A 415 3.36 -14.47 15.94
N ASP A 416 4.15 -13.84 16.79
CA ASP A 416 5.19 -12.91 16.36
C ASP A 416 6.33 -13.66 15.64
N GLN A 417 6.61 -14.92 16.04
CA GLN A 417 7.54 -15.79 15.29
C GLN A 417 6.94 -16.20 13.94
N SER A 418 5.64 -16.51 13.86
CA SER A 418 4.95 -16.77 12.59
C SER A 418 5.06 -15.57 11.63
N ILE A 419 4.90 -14.35 12.14
CA ILE A 419 5.10 -13.11 11.37
C ILE A 419 6.57 -12.99 10.91
N ARG A 420 7.54 -13.25 11.77
CA ARG A 420 8.96 -13.27 11.37
C ARG A 420 9.26 -14.32 10.30
N ASN A 421 8.65 -15.49 10.36
CA ASN A 421 8.80 -16.54 9.34
C ASN A 421 8.25 -16.06 7.98
N LEU A 422 7.05 -15.47 7.96
CA LEU A 422 6.45 -14.86 6.78
C LEU A 422 7.37 -13.78 6.17
N THR A 423 7.81 -12.84 7.00
CA THR A 423 8.61 -11.69 6.54
C THR A 423 9.98 -12.12 6.06
N ARG A 424 10.60 -13.13 6.66
CA ARG A 424 11.85 -13.73 6.21
C ARG A 424 11.72 -14.35 4.81
N ILE A 425 10.62 -15.07 4.53
CA ILE A 425 10.34 -15.60 3.20
C ILE A 425 10.20 -14.44 2.21
N GLY A 426 9.40 -13.43 2.53
CA GLY A 426 9.15 -12.30 1.63
C GLY A 426 10.36 -11.41 1.38
N SER A 427 11.20 -11.17 2.40
CA SER A 427 12.35 -10.27 2.31
C SER A 427 13.63 -10.92 1.79
N GLN A 428 13.80 -12.23 2.06
CA GLN A 428 15.02 -13.00 1.72
C GLN A 428 14.73 -14.12 0.73
N GLY A 429 13.75 -14.97 1.02
CA GLY A 429 13.46 -16.17 0.23
C GLY A 429 12.91 -15.89 -1.16
N MET A 430 12.27 -14.74 -1.37
CA MET A 430 11.63 -14.36 -2.64
C MET A 430 12.48 -13.42 -3.53
N ASN A 431 13.75 -13.19 -3.23
CA ASN A 431 14.58 -12.29 -4.05
C ASN A 431 14.76 -12.82 -5.49
N GLU A 432 14.98 -14.12 -5.65
CA GLU A 432 15.06 -14.75 -6.99
C GLU A 432 13.70 -14.72 -7.70
N THR A 433 12.61 -14.94 -6.97
CA THR A 433 11.25 -14.83 -7.50
C THR A 433 11.01 -13.43 -8.08
N ASP A 434 11.46 -12.38 -7.37
CA ASP A 434 11.32 -10.98 -7.81
C ASP A 434 12.09 -10.74 -9.13
N ARG A 435 13.30 -11.29 -9.25
CA ARG A 435 14.11 -11.23 -10.45
C ARG A 435 13.46 -11.95 -11.63
N VAL A 436 12.99 -13.17 -11.43
CA VAL A 436 12.31 -13.96 -12.48
C VAL A 436 11.01 -13.29 -12.94
N VAL A 437 10.24 -12.73 -12.01
CA VAL A 437 9.01 -11.98 -12.36
C VAL A 437 9.34 -10.79 -13.24
N LEU A 438 10.36 -10.00 -12.90
CA LEU A 438 10.76 -8.85 -13.70
C LEU A 438 11.26 -9.30 -15.08
N ASP A 439 12.08 -10.35 -15.17
CA ASP A 439 12.58 -10.90 -16.44
C ASP A 439 11.41 -11.27 -17.35
N ILE A 440 10.44 -12.02 -16.84
CA ILE A 440 9.22 -12.36 -17.60
C ILE A 440 8.49 -11.10 -18.06
N MET A 441 8.35 -10.09 -17.18
CA MET A 441 7.60 -8.87 -17.51
C MET A 441 8.28 -8.03 -18.59
N THR A 442 9.60 -7.99 -18.63
CA THR A 442 10.38 -7.19 -19.59
C THR A 442 10.60 -7.89 -20.93
N HIS A 443 10.46 -9.22 -20.98
CA HIS A 443 10.66 -10.03 -22.19
C HIS A 443 9.35 -10.59 -22.76
N LYS A 444 8.19 -10.12 -22.34
CA LYS A 444 6.92 -10.45 -23.02
C LYS A 444 6.99 -9.93 -24.44
N GLY A 445 6.75 -10.84 -25.41
CA GLY A 445 6.52 -10.44 -26.79
C GLY A 445 5.33 -9.46 -26.84
N CYS A 446 5.57 -8.31 -27.45
CA CYS A 446 4.51 -7.34 -27.76
C CYS A 446 3.64 -7.89 -28.88
#